data_d14f4a5a54cb81419a8791b8260b40ac
#
_entry.id   d14f4a5a54cb81419a8791b8260b40ac
#
_cell.length_a   1.000
_cell.length_b   1.000
_cell.length_c   1.000
_cell.angle_alpha   90.00
_cell.angle_beta   90.00
_cell.angle_gamma   90.00
#
_symmetry.space_group_name_H-M   'P 1'
#
loop_
_entity.id
_entity.type
_entity.pdbx_description
1 polymer ?
#
loop_
_entity_poly.entity_id
_entity_poly.type
_entity_poly.pdbx_seq_one_letter_code
_entity_poly.pdbx_strand_id
1 'polypeptide(L)'
;IKFKSWGKDAFCQSLAFDIGILDFKHFSLPKSLPKVAVIYADGQFYPSLYNLKSLKGVVLAGMGSGTLPKNAIKFFAKLKIPVVRSSRVAMPKITSKEVNDKKYGFINANHLSPAKAKVLLMLALSKKSKDIAKYFENF
;
A
#
# COMPACT_ATOMS: atom_id res chain seq x y z
N ILE A 1 12.26 -10.11 -8.51
CA ILE A 1 12.55 -11.07 -7.42
C ILE A 1 11.90 -12.38 -7.82
N LYS A 2 12.70 -13.42 -8.08
CA LYS A 2 12.20 -14.78 -8.30
C LYS A 2 12.02 -15.42 -6.94
N PHE A 3 10.77 -15.65 -6.52
CA PHE A 3 10.45 -16.41 -5.32
C PHE A 3 10.74 -17.91 -5.55
N LYS A 4 11.97 -18.35 -5.34
CA LYS A 4 12.38 -19.75 -5.57
C LYS A 4 12.33 -20.64 -4.32
N SER A 5 12.10 -20.11 -3.12
CA SER A 5 12.28 -20.93 -1.90
C SER A 5 11.26 -20.78 -0.77
N TRP A 6 10.27 -19.90 -0.91
CA TRP A 6 9.20 -19.82 0.08
C TRP A 6 7.99 -20.54 -0.50
N GLY A 7 7.56 -21.61 0.16
CA GLY A 7 6.38 -22.36 -0.29
C GLY A 7 5.20 -21.40 -0.51
N LYS A 8 4.52 -21.57 -1.65
CA LYS A 8 3.36 -20.75 -2.04
C LYS A 8 2.35 -20.61 -0.90
N ASP A 9 2.26 -21.63 -0.05
CA ASP A 9 1.31 -21.74 1.04
C ASP A 9 1.70 -20.85 2.24
N ALA A 10 2.98 -20.71 2.59
CA ALA A 10 3.43 -19.91 3.73
C ALA A 10 3.22 -18.41 3.52
N PHE A 11 3.42 -17.92 2.29
CA PHE A 11 3.19 -16.52 1.96
C PHE A 11 1.70 -16.17 1.94
N CYS A 12 0.88 -17.05 1.38
CA CYS A 12 -0.57 -16.91 1.40
C CYS A 12 -1.17 -17.04 2.81
N GLN A 13 -0.66 -17.98 3.63
CA GLN A 13 -1.10 -18.15 5.01
C GLN A 13 -0.76 -16.95 5.90
N SER A 14 0.43 -16.36 5.75
CA SER A 14 0.81 -15.14 6.48
C SER A 14 -0.11 -13.97 6.18
N LEU A 15 -0.55 -13.82 4.94
CA LEU A 15 -1.55 -12.82 4.56
C LEU A 15 -2.95 -13.17 5.10
N ALA A 16 -3.34 -14.45 5.03
CA ALA A 16 -4.66 -14.92 5.46
C ALA A 16 -4.89 -14.76 6.96
N PHE A 17 -3.89 -15.00 7.78
CA PHE A 17 -4.00 -14.98 9.24
C PHE A 17 -4.35 -13.58 9.80
N ASP A 18 -3.94 -12.52 9.09
CA ASP A 18 -4.15 -11.14 9.54
C ASP A 18 -5.32 -10.42 8.83
N ILE A 19 -5.86 -11.02 7.78
CA ILE A 19 -6.79 -10.36 6.87
C ILE A 19 -8.20 -10.97 6.98
N GLY A 20 -8.42 -11.90 7.93
CA GLY A 20 -9.74 -12.52 8.16
C GLY A 20 -10.49 -12.76 6.84
N ILE A 21 -10.18 -13.86 6.15
CA ILE A 21 -10.91 -14.35 4.98
C ILE A 21 -10.84 -13.44 3.74
N LEU A 22 -9.63 -13.24 3.20
CA LEU A 22 -9.56 -13.07 1.76
C LEU A 22 -9.71 -14.45 1.11
N ASP A 23 -10.68 -14.59 0.26
CA ASP A 23 -10.79 -15.76 -0.62
C ASP A 23 -9.61 -15.73 -1.61
N PHE A 24 -8.48 -16.33 -1.20
CA PHE A 24 -7.24 -16.41 -1.98
C PHE A 24 -7.38 -17.18 -3.29
N LYS A 25 -8.50 -17.85 -3.52
CA LYS A 25 -8.81 -18.48 -4.81
C LYS A 25 -8.74 -17.50 -5.97
N HIS A 26 -8.80 -16.20 -5.71
CA HIS A 26 -8.79 -15.15 -6.72
C HIS A 26 -7.39 -14.61 -7.06
N PHE A 27 -6.33 -14.95 -6.33
CA PHE A 27 -4.97 -14.48 -6.60
C PHE A 27 -4.07 -15.60 -7.12
N SER A 28 -4.01 -15.79 -8.43
CA SER A 28 -2.90 -16.54 -9.02
C SER A 28 -1.61 -15.71 -8.84
N LEU A 29 -0.54 -16.34 -8.35
CA LEU A 29 0.75 -15.66 -8.21
C LEU A 29 1.27 -15.23 -9.59
N PRO A 30 1.52 -13.94 -9.82
CA PRO A 30 2.03 -13.47 -11.09
C PRO A 30 3.50 -13.91 -11.29
N LYS A 31 3.92 -14.08 -12.55
CA LYS A 31 5.31 -14.41 -12.90
C LYS A 31 6.30 -13.35 -12.41
N SER A 32 5.87 -12.09 -12.34
CA SER A 32 6.64 -10.96 -11.80
C SER A 32 5.72 -10.00 -11.06
N LEU A 33 6.23 -9.40 -9.99
CA LEU A 33 5.50 -8.39 -9.22
C LEU A 33 5.90 -6.98 -9.67
N PRO A 34 4.96 -6.04 -9.78
CA PRO A 34 5.24 -4.66 -10.08
C PRO A 34 6.09 -4.01 -8.97
N LYS A 35 6.89 -3.00 -9.34
CA LYS A 35 7.72 -2.28 -8.38
C LYS A 35 6.85 -1.35 -7.54
N VAL A 36 6.76 -1.64 -6.25
CA VAL A 36 6.06 -0.83 -5.24
C VAL A 36 7.01 -0.51 -4.10
N ALA A 37 7.12 0.76 -3.73
CA ALA A 37 7.91 1.20 -2.60
C ALA A 37 7.03 1.47 -1.37
N VAL A 38 7.58 1.24 -0.18
CA VAL A 38 7.08 1.83 1.07
C VAL A 38 7.92 3.06 1.35
N ILE A 39 7.28 4.19 1.58
CA ILE A 39 7.93 5.46 1.88
C ILE A 39 7.44 5.95 3.24
N TYR A 40 8.38 6.15 4.15
CA TYR A 40 8.10 6.75 5.44
C TYR A 40 8.00 8.26 5.28
N ALA A 41 6.83 8.81 5.57
CA ALA A 41 6.58 10.24 5.48
C ALA A 41 6.38 10.81 6.90
N ASP A 42 7.45 11.36 7.43
CA ASP A 42 7.50 12.06 8.72
C ASP A 42 7.64 13.58 8.54
N GLY A 43 7.87 14.28 9.66
CA GLY A 43 8.01 15.74 9.68
C GLY A 43 9.16 16.30 8.83
N GLN A 44 10.13 15.45 8.49
CA GLN A 44 11.31 15.81 7.65
C GLN A 44 11.22 15.19 6.25
N PHE A 45 10.04 15.08 5.67
CA PHE A 45 9.87 14.56 4.32
C PHE A 45 10.41 15.52 3.27
N TYR A 46 11.41 15.06 2.49
CA TYR A 46 11.99 15.77 1.36
C TYR A 46 11.76 15.02 0.06
N PRO A 47 10.88 15.53 -0.84
CA PRO A 47 10.57 14.87 -2.12
C PRO A 47 11.79 14.55 -2.99
N SER A 48 12.82 15.39 -2.94
CA SER A 48 14.05 15.25 -3.74
C SER A 48 14.87 13.99 -3.45
N LEU A 49 14.63 13.35 -2.29
CA LEU A 49 15.31 12.12 -1.92
C LEU A 49 14.72 10.87 -2.59
N TYR A 50 13.58 11.01 -3.29
CA TYR A 50 12.86 9.87 -3.83
C TYR A 50 12.80 9.89 -5.35
N ASN A 51 13.41 8.86 -5.99
CA ASN A 51 13.24 8.61 -7.42
C ASN A 51 12.09 7.63 -7.65
N LEU A 52 10.94 8.14 -8.06
CA LEU A 52 9.70 7.37 -8.23
C LEU A 52 9.45 6.91 -9.67
N LYS A 53 10.32 7.25 -10.63
CA LYS A 53 10.09 7.06 -12.08
C LYS A 53 9.78 5.61 -12.49
N SER A 54 10.38 4.63 -11.81
CA SER A 54 10.19 3.21 -12.15
C SER A 54 9.08 2.52 -11.35
N LEU A 55 8.46 3.22 -10.39
CA LEU A 55 7.45 2.64 -9.53
C LEU A 55 6.10 2.54 -10.23
N LYS A 56 5.36 1.48 -9.91
CA LYS A 56 3.98 1.25 -10.34
C LYS A 56 2.96 1.53 -9.24
N GLY A 57 3.42 1.78 -8.02
CA GLY A 57 2.61 2.17 -6.88
C GLY A 57 3.48 2.54 -5.69
N VAL A 58 2.89 3.22 -4.72
CA VAL A 58 3.56 3.66 -3.49
C VAL A 58 2.65 3.40 -2.29
N VAL A 59 3.25 2.94 -1.20
CA VAL A 59 2.62 2.89 0.11
C VAL A 59 3.27 3.93 1.01
N LEU A 60 2.48 4.83 1.56
CA LEU A 60 2.94 5.86 2.50
C LEU A 60 2.76 5.33 3.92
N ALA A 61 3.85 5.21 4.66
CA ALA A 61 3.84 4.88 6.07
C ALA A 61 3.81 6.19 6.88
N GLY A 62 2.60 6.66 7.18
CA GLY A 62 2.39 7.89 7.95
C GLY A 62 2.58 7.69 9.45
N MET A 63 2.42 8.77 10.21
CA MET A 63 2.48 8.79 11.67
C MET A 63 1.10 8.49 12.26
N GLY A 64 1.04 7.96 13.49
CA GLY A 64 -0.20 7.73 14.22
C GLY A 64 -1.31 7.08 13.37
N SER A 65 -2.43 7.74 13.18
CA SER A 65 -3.56 7.29 12.35
C SER A 65 -3.35 7.47 10.83
N GLY A 66 -2.10 7.49 10.38
CA GLY A 66 -1.73 7.70 8.97
C GLY A 66 -1.57 9.18 8.60
N THR A 67 -1.27 10.04 9.58
CA THR A 67 -1.00 11.46 9.37
C THR A 67 0.23 11.65 8.49
N LEU A 68 0.13 12.57 7.55
CA LEU A 68 1.20 12.92 6.61
C LEU A 68 1.51 14.42 6.66
N PRO A 69 2.78 14.83 6.50
CA PRO A 69 3.12 16.22 6.35
C PRO A 69 2.51 16.83 5.08
N LYS A 70 2.19 18.12 5.12
CA LYS A 70 1.53 18.83 4.02
C LYS A 70 2.30 18.77 2.70
N ASN A 71 3.64 18.82 2.76
CA ASN A 71 4.50 18.71 1.59
C ASN A 71 4.47 17.29 0.97
N ALA A 72 4.41 16.24 1.79
CA ALA A 72 4.23 14.86 1.33
C ALA A 72 2.86 14.70 0.64
N ILE A 73 1.77 15.18 1.24
CA ILE A 73 0.44 15.12 0.64
C ILE A 73 0.45 15.80 -0.74
N LYS A 74 0.97 17.04 -0.84
CA LYS A 74 1.04 17.78 -2.09
C LYS A 74 1.90 17.09 -3.17
N PHE A 75 2.97 16.41 -2.75
CA PHE A 75 3.85 15.70 -3.64
C PHE A 75 3.20 14.43 -4.20
N PHE A 76 2.69 13.57 -3.33
CA PHE A 76 2.11 12.28 -3.72
C PHE A 76 0.75 12.41 -4.44
N ALA A 77 -0.04 13.45 -4.13
CA ALA A 77 -1.30 13.71 -4.82
C ALA A 77 -1.13 14.05 -6.32
N LYS A 78 0.07 14.42 -6.76
CA LYS A 78 0.37 14.69 -8.18
C LYS A 78 0.76 13.45 -8.98
N LEU A 79 0.97 12.32 -8.30
CA LEU A 79 1.40 11.09 -8.97
C LEU A 79 0.24 10.47 -9.75
N LYS A 80 0.56 9.92 -10.93
CA LYS A 80 -0.39 9.17 -11.78
C LYS A 80 -0.40 7.67 -11.47
N ILE A 81 0.29 7.25 -10.41
CA ILE A 81 0.31 5.86 -9.93
C ILE A 81 -0.48 5.74 -8.63
N PRO A 82 -1.04 4.58 -8.30
CA PRO A 82 -1.75 4.37 -7.04
C PRO A 82 -0.88 4.67 -5.83
N VAL A 83 -1.44 5.44 -4.91
CA VAL A 83 -0.84 5.80 -3.62
C VAL A 83 -1.72 5.27 -2.50
N VAL A 84 -1.20 4.34 -1.72
CA VAL A 84 -1.89 3.77 -0.56
C VAL A 84 -1.38 4.43 0.71
N ARG A 85 -2.29 4.95 1.52
CA ARG A 85 -1.96 5.55 2.81
C ARG A 85 -2.16 4.54 3.94
N SER A 86 -1.06 4.22 4.63
CA SER A 86 -0.98 3.34 5.80
C SER A 86 -0.31 4.07 6.97
N SER A 87 -0.06 3.38 8.05
CA SER A 87 0.64 3.91 9.21
C SER A 87 1.77 2.98 9.64
N ARG A 88 2.82 3.58 10.20
CA ARG A 88 3.97 2.87 10.79
C ARG A 88 3.73 2.32 12.18
N VAL A 89 2.60 2.64 12.83
CA VAL A 89 2.28 2.09 14.15
C VAL A 89 1.81 0.64 14.07
N ALA A 90 1.99 -0.11 15.16
CA ALA A 90 1.80 -1.56 15.17
C ALA A 90 0.35 -2.01 14.87
N MET A 91 -0.64 -1.26 15.32
CA MET A 91 -2.06 -1.55 15.06
C MET A 91 -2.73 -0.30 14.46
N PRO A 92 -2.52 -0.04 13.18
CA PRO A 92 -3.02 1.17 12.57
C PRO A 92 -4.55 1.12 12.43
N LYS A 93 -5.19 2.24 12.74
CA LYS A 93 -6.53 2.55 12.28
C LYS A 93 -6.45 3.84 11.49
N ILE A 94 -6.46 3.71 10.19
CA ILE A 94 -6.32 4.87 9.31
C ILE A 94 -7.65 5.64 9.27
N THR A 95 -7.63 6.91 9.66
CA THR A 95 -8.83 7.74 9.66
C THR A 95 -8.75 8.83 8.61
N SER A 96 -9.91 9.18 8.03
CA SER A 96 -10.02 10.30 7.08
C SER A 96 -10.02 11.68 7.76
N LYS A 97 -10.05 11.75 9.10
CA LYS A 97 -10.03 13.01 9.85
C LYS A 97 -8.73 13.78 9.64
N GLU A 98 -7.60 13.08 9.60
CA GLU A 98 -6.26 13.68 9.45
C GLU A 98 -5.92 14.01 7.99
N VAL A 99 -6.28 13.13 7.07
CA VAL A 99 -6.03 13.28 5.63
C VAL A 99 -7.26 12.86 4.87
N ASN A 100 -7.79 13.74 4.02
CA ASN A 100 -8.93 13.43 3.17
C ASN A 100 -8.46 12.63 1.93
N ASP A 101 -8.49 11.31 2.02
CA ASP A 101 -8.03 10.41 0.97
C ASP A 101 -8.75 10.64 -0.37
N LYS A 102 -10.07 10.86 -0.36
CA LYS A 102 -10.85 11.13 -1.57
C LYS A 102 -10.38 12.40 -2.29
N LYS A 103 -10.08 13.46 -1.53
CA LYS A 103 -9.61 14.74 -2.10
C LYS A 103 -8.26 14.59 -2.81
N TYR A 104 -7.37 13.74 -2.29
CA TYR A 104 -6.01 13.60 -2.79
C TYR A 104 -5.81 12.37 -3.68
N GLY A 105 -6.84 11.56 -3.88
CA GLY A 105 -6.77 10.34 -4.67
C GLY A 105 -5.96 9.22 -4.01
N PHE A 106 -5.89 9.22 -2.68
CA PHE A 106 -5.20 8.18 -1.93
C PHE A 106 -6.14 7.02 -1.63
N ILE A 107 -5.57 5.82 -1.58
CA ILE A 107 -6.26 4.60 -1.16
C ILE A 107 -5.98 4.40 0.33
N ASN A 108 -7.03 4.22 1.12
CA ASN A 108 -6.91 3.95 2.55
C ASN A 108 -6.53 2.48 2.77
N ALA A 109 -5.45 2.23 3.49
CA ALA A 109 -5.03 0.87 3.85
C ALA A 109 -5.83 0.28 5.02
N ASN A 110 -6.74 1.04 5.64
CA ASN A 110 -7.53 0.66 6.81
C ASN A 110 -6.63 0.15 7.96
N HIS A 111 -6.66 -1.15 8.24
CA HIS A 111 -5.87 -1.78 9.30
C HIS A 111 -4.57 -2.43 8.82
N LEU A 112 -4.28 -2.36 7.51
CA LEU A 112 -3.08 -2.99 6.98
C LEU A 112 -1.82 -2.20 7.33
N SER A 113 -0.82 -2.91 7.86
CA SER A 113 0.53 -2.35 8.01
C SER A 113 1.13 -2.02 6.63
N PRO A 114 2.14 -1.13 6.56
CA PRO A 114 2.75 -0.76 5.28
C PRO A 114 3.28 -1.96 4.49
N ALA A 115 3.82 -2.97 5.17
CA ALA A 115 4.32 -4.18 4.53
C ALA A 115 3.17 -4.98 3.88
N LYS A 116 2.06 -5.18 4.59
CA LYS A 116 0.88 -5.89 4.09
C LYS A 116 0.19 -5.11 2.96
N ALA A 117 0.02 -3.80 3.15
CA ALA A 117 -0.52 -2.92 2.12
C ALA A 117 0.32 -2.94 0.83
N LYS A 118 1.66 -3.02 0.93
CA LYS A 118 2.54 -3.18 -0.21
C LYS A 118 2.27 -4.47 -0.98
N VAL A 119 2.15 -5.60 -0.28
CA VAL A 119 1.88 -6.89 -0.91
C VAL A 119 0.53 -6.87 -1.61
N LEU A 120 -0.52 -6.39 -0.94
CA LEU A 120 -1.84 -6.27 -1.53
C LEU A 120 -1.84 -5.37 -2.77
N LEU A 121 -1.14 -4.23 -2.72
CA LEU A 121 -1.01 -3.32 -3.85
C LEU A 121 -0.28 -3.99 -5.04
N MET A 122 0.80 -4.74 -4.79
CA MET A 122 1.50 -5.49 -5.83
C MET A 122 0.60 -6.53 -6.51
N LEU A 123 -0.19 -7.26 -5.73
CA LEU A 123 -1.14 -8.25 -6.23
C LEU A 123 -2.27 -7.59 -7.04
N ALA A 124 -2.87 -6.52 -6.52
CA ALA A 124 -3.91 -5.77 -7.22
C ALA A 124 -3.44 -5.20 -8.56
N LEU A 125 -2.23 -4.62 -8.58
CA LEU A 125 -1.60 -4.11 -9.81
C LEU A 125 -1.31 -5.23 -10.83
N SER A 126 -0.98 -6.43 -10.36
CA SER A 126 -0.72 -7.59 -11.24
C SER A 126 -1.99 -8.06 -11.96
N LYS A 127 -3.15 -7.83 -11.38
CA LYS A 127 -4.46 -8.15 -11.99
C LYS A 127 -4.87 -7.15 -13.08
N LYS A 128 -4.11 -6.07 -13.29
CA LYS A 128 -4.47 -4.97 -14.21
C LYS A 128 -5.88 -4.42 -13.95
N SER A 129 -6.35 -4.49 -12.70
CA SER A 129 -7.64 -3.97 -12.32
C SER A 129 -7.68 -2.45 -12.50
N LYS A 130 -8.79 -1.94 -13.01
CA LYS A 130 -9.04 -0.49 -13.09
C LYS A 130 -9.35 0.12 -11.73
N ASP A 131 -9.89 -0.67 -10.81
CA ASP A 131 -10.26 -0.24 -9.47
C ASP A 131 -9.41 -0.97 -8.41
N ILE A 132 -8.26 -0.37 -8.11
CA ILE A 132 -7.34 -0.90 -7.10
C ILE A 132 -7.87 -0.65 -5.70
N ALA A 133 -8.61 0.44 -5.46
CA ALA A 133 -9.15 0.80 -4.15
C ALA A 133 -10.07 -0.29 -3.59
N LYS A 134 -10.85 -0.93 -4.45
CA LYS A 134 -11.77 -2.03 -4.07
C LYS A 134 -11.09 -3.17 -3.30
N TYR A 135 -9.82 -3.46 -3.60
CA TYR A 135 -9.09 -4.51 -2.88
C TYR A 135 -8.76 -4.15 -1.43
N PHE A 136 -8.86 -2.86 -1.08
CA PHE A 136 -8.57 -2.36 0.27
C PHE A 136 -9.83 -2.13 1.12
N GLU A 137 -11.03 -2.23 0.55
CA GLU A 137 -12.29 -1.92 1.25
C GLU A 137 -12.65 -2.93 2.36
N ASN A 138 -12.10 -4.14 2.30
CA ASN A 138 -12.45 -5.23 3.21
C ASN A 138 -11.46 -5.40 4.40
N PHE A 139 -10.60 -4.41 4.67
CA PHE A 139 -9.58 -4.49 5.72
C PHE A 139 -9.73 -3.45 6.81
#